data_881f68ec0007ea2bc13b35c30e99c1ce
#
_entry.id   881f68ec0007ea2bc13b35c30e99c1ce
#
_cell.length_a   1.000
_cell.length_b   1.000
_cell.length_c   1.000
_cell.angle_alpha   90.00
_cell.angle_beta   90.00
_cell.angle_gamma   90.00
#
_symmetry.space_group_name_H-M   'P 1'
#
loop_
_entity.id
_entity.type
_entity.pdbx_description
1 polymer ?
#
loop_
_entity_poly.entity_id
_entity_poly.type
_entity_poly.pdbx_seq_one_letter_code
_entity_poly.pdbx_strand_id
1 'polypeptide(L)'
;QYAPYTLKDGNWDSMKDEFADRCIDAIADYAPNIRDVILHRQVISPLDLEREYSLTGGNIFHGDMTLDQLFFMRPVAGWAKYRTPIDGLYLCGSGTHPGGGVMGAPGHNAAREILSDWRGRKLS
;
A
#
# COMPACT_ATOMS: atom_id res chain seq x y z
N GLN A 1 4.37 -11.15 3.21
CA GLN A 1 5.69 -11.34 2.56
C GLN A 1 5.77 -10.56 1.25
N TYR A 2 6.96 -10.12 0.88
CA TYR A 2 7.21 -9.58 -0.45
C TYR A 2 7.19 -10.72 -1.47
N ALA A 3 6.41 -10.53 -2.53
CA ALA A 3 6.32 -11.49 -3.61
C ALA A 3 6.33 -10.74 -4.95
N PRO A 4 7.02 -11.27 -5.97
CA PRO A 4 7.05 -10.63 -7.28
C PRO A 4 5.68 -10.71 -7.94
N TYR A 5 5.26 -9.65 -8.63
CA TYR A 5 4.00 -9.67 -9.39
C TYR A 5 4.05 -10.71 -10.52
N THR A 6 5.14 -10.73 -11.27
CA THR A 6 5.39 -11.72 -12.33
C THR A 6 6.27 -12.85 -11.81
N LEU A 7 5.77 -14.07 -11.84
CA LEU A 7 6.52 -15.26 -11.47
C LEU A 7 7.46 -15.66 -12.62
N LYS A 8 8.59 -16.28 -12.25
CA LYS A 8 9.52 -16.84 -13.23
C LYS A 8 8.88 -17.99 -14.01
N ASP A 9 8.14 -18.84 -13.31
CA ASP A 9 7.46 -20.00 -13.86
C ASP A 9 6.02 -20.02 -13.30
N GLY A 10 5.03 -20.34 -14.17
CA GLY A 10 3.63 -20.45 -13.77
C GLY A 10 2.92 -19.09 -13.62
N ASN A 11 1.85 -19.10 -12.84
CA ASN A 11 1.06 -17.91 -12.54
C ASN A 11 0.50 -17.99 -11.09
N TRP A 12 0.05 -16.85 -10.57
CA TRP A 12 -0.46 -16.76 -9.20
C TRP A 12 -1.74 -17.58 -8.97
N ASP A 13 -2.59 -17.74 -9.98
CA ASP A 13 -3.83 -18.52 -9.82
C ASP A 13 -3.55 -19.99 -9.51
N SER A 14 -2.43 -20.53 -10.02
CA SER A 14 -2.03 -21.91 -9.77
C SER A 14 -1.02 -22.08 -8.63
N MET A 15 -0.24 -21.05 -8.29
CA MET A 15 0.91 -21.19 -7.39
C MET A 15 0.75 -20.52 -6.03
N LYS A 16 -0.31 -19.75 -5.82
CA LYS A 16 -0.49 -19.00 -4.55
C LYS A 16 -0.58 -19.89 -3.32
N ASP A 17 -1.22 -21.06 -3.44
CA ASP A 17 -1.34 -21.99 -2.31
C ASP A 17 0.01 -22.65 -1.99
N GLU A 18 0.78 -23.03 -3.00
CA GLU A 18 2.14 -23.55 -2.80
C GLU A 18 3.07 -22.50 -2.16
N PHE A 19 2.94 -21.23 -2.59
CA PHE A 19 3.68 -20.14 -1.97
C PHE A 19 3.30 -19.94 -0.49
N ALA A 20 2.00 -20.04 -0.18
CA ALA A 20 1.53 -19.97 1.20
C ALA A 20 2.05 -21.14 2.05
N ASP A 21 2.10 -22.35 1.50
CA ASP A 21 2.66 -23.50 2.19
C ASP A 21 4.15 -23.28 2.52
N ARG A 22 4.93 -22.73 1.60
CA ARG A 22 6.34 -22.35 1.84
C ARG A 22 6.48 -21.29 2.94
N CYS A 23 5.55 -20.34 3.01
CA CYS A 23 5.54 -19.35 4.09
C CYS A 23 5.27 -20.00 5.45
N ILE A 24 4.32 -20.96 5.49
CA ILE A 24 4.03 -21.74 6.71
C ILE A 24 5.22 -22.61 7.10
N ASP A 25 5.92 -23.22 6.14
CA ASP A 25 7.14 -24.00 6.41
C ASP A 25 8.22 -23.13 7.06
N ALA A 26 8.44 -21.93 6.54
CA ALA A 26 9.40 -21.00 7.13
C ALA A 26 9.02 -20.55 8.55
N ILE A 27 7.71 -20.45 8.86
CA ILE A 27 7.25 -20.19 10.22
C ILE A 27 7.46 -21.42 11.12
N ALA A 28 7.25 -22.62 10.58
CA ALA A 28 7.38 -23.87 11.32
C ALA A 28 8.82 -24.11 11.84
N ASP A 29 9.83 -23.55 11.20
CA ASP A 29 11.22 -23.57 11.70
C ASP A 29 11.36 -22.91 13.07
N TYR A 30 10.49 -21.93 13.39
CA TYR A 30 10.49 -21.19 14.66
C TYR A 30 9.32 -21.60 15.57
N ALA A 31 8.24 -22.08 15.00
CA ALA A 31 7.03 -22.52 15.70
C ALA A 31 6.56 -23.89 15.16
N PRO A 32 7.17 -25.00 15.60
CA PRO A 32 6.96 -26.34 14.99
C PRO A 32 5.50 -26.81 15.01
N ASN A 33 4.68 -26.31 15.92
CA ASN A 33 3.27 -26.64 16.05
C ASN A 33 2.33 -25.78 15.19
N ILE A 34 2.85 -24.86 14.38
CA ILE A 34 2.00 -23.89 13.63
C ILE A 34 0.98 -24.57 12.75
N ARG A 35 1.35 -25.68 12.11
CA ARG A 35 0.43 -26.41 11.22
C ARG A 35 -0.78 -26.98 11.94
N ASP A 36 -0.63 -27.38 13.20
CA ASP A 36 -1.69 -28.01 14.01
C ASP A 36 -2.66 -26.97 14.57
N VAL A 37 -2.25 -25.70 14.64
CA VAL A 37 -3.08 -24.62 15.23
C VAL A 37 -3.72 -23.70 14.19
N ILE A 38 -3.40 -23.86 12.90
CA ILE A 38 -4.07 -23.10 11.83
C ILE A 38 -5.49 -23.60 11.65
N LEU A 39 -6.47 -22.77 11.99
CA LEU A 39 -7.89 -23.07 11.79
C LEU A 39 -8.34 -22.71 10.36
N HIS A 40 -7.91 -21.57 9.85
CA HIS A 40 -8.25 -21.07 8.53
C HIS A 40 -7.08 -20.26 7.97
N ARG A 41 -6.96 -20.22 6.64
CA ARG A 41 -6.02 -19.35 5.95
C ARG A 41 -6.70 -18.66 4.78
N GLN A 42 -6.32 -17.43 4.53
CA GLN A 42 -6.63 -16.70 3.31
C GLN A 42 -5.31 -16.35 2.62
N VAL A 43 -5.22 -16.67 1.33
CA VAL A 43 -4.04 -16.37 0.52
C VAL A 43 -4.41 -15.29 -0.49
N ILE A 44 -3.77 -14.14 -0.39
CA ILE A 44 -3.95 -13.00 -1.28
C ILE A 44 -2.63 -12.78 -2.00
N SER A 45 -2.62 -13.01 -3.30
CA SER A 45 -1.45 -12.78 -4.15
C SER A 45 -1.39 -11.31 -4.63
N PRO A 46 -0.24 -10.84 -5.17
CA PRO A 46 -0.18 -9.54 -5.84
C PRO A 46 -1.21 -9.39 -6.97
N LEU A 47 -1.50 -10.46 -7.69
CA LEU A 47 -2.52 -10.49 -8.74
C LEU A 47 -3.93 -10.34 -8.20
N ASP A 48 -4.24 -10.94 -7.04
CA ASP A 48 -5.53 -10.76 -6.36
C ASP A 48 -5.70 -9.30 -5.89
N LEU A 49 -4.64 -8.69 -5.35
CA LEU A 49 -4.66 -7.27 -4.94
C LEU A 49 -4.96 -6.34 -6.13
N GLU A 50 -4.40 -6.62 -7.30
CA GLU A 50 -4.71 -5.83 -8.50
C GLU A 50 -6.15 -6.05 -8.97
N ARG A 51 -6.61 -7.31 -9.02
CA ARG A 51 -7.96 -7.66 -9.50
C ARG A 51 -9.07 -7.14 -8.58
N GLU A 52 -8.90 -7.26 -7.28
CA GLU A 52 -9.96 -6.93 -6.31
C GLU A 52 -9.94 -5.46 -5.89
N TYR A 53 -8.75 -4.86 -5.78
CA TYR A 53 -8.57 -3.52 -5.23
C TYR A 53 -8.01 -2.51 -6.24
N SER A 54 -7.78 -2.91 -7.50
CA SER A 54 -7.20 -2.05 -8.54
C SER A 54 -5.83 -1.48 -8.16
N LEU A 55 -5.07 -2.21 -7.34
CA LEU A 55 -3.72 -1.82 -6.96
C LEU A 55 -2.74 -2.26 -8.04
N THR A 56 -2.25 -1.36 -8.85
CA THR A 56 -1.33 -1.65 -9.95
C THR A 56 -0.13 -2.48 -9.48
N GLY A 57 0.05 -3.66 -10.09
CA GLY A 57 1.09 -4.60 -9.71
C GLY A 57 0.94 -5.20 -8.30
N GLY A 58 -0.24 -5.07 -7.67
CA GLY A 58 -0.49 -5.49 -6.29
C GLY A 58 0.29 -4.67 -5.26
N ASN A 59 0.74 -3.46 -5.62
CA ASN A 59 1.59 -2.65 -4.75
C ASN A 59 0.75 -1.83 -3.75
N ILE A 60 0.77 -2.25 -2.49
CA ILE A 60 0.05 -1.57 -1.38
C ILE A 60 0.57 -0.15 -1.09
N PHE A 61 1.74 0.23 -1.58
CA PHE A 61 2.30 1.58 -1.43
C PHE A 61 1.96 2.49 -2.61
N HIS A 62 1.23 2.02 -3.62
CA HIS A 62 0.88 2.79 -4.82
C HIS A 62 2.11 3.35 -5.55
N GLY A 63 3.12 2.52 -5.78
CA GLY A 63 4.40 2.84 -6.40
C GLY A 63 5.57 2.54 -5.47
N ASP A 64 6.75 2.48 -6.04
CA ASP A 64 7.95 2.16 -5.29
C ASP A 64 8.27 3.23 -4.24
N MET A 65 8.85 2.81 -3.12
CA MET A 65 9.35 3.71 -2.07
C MET A 65 10.85 3.97 -2.30
N THR A 66 11.19 4.39 -3.51
CA THR A 66 12.54 4.81 -3.90
C THR A 66 12.86 6.21 -3.37
N LEU A 67 14.13 6.62 -3.36
CA LEU A 67 14.56 7.90 -2.78
C LEU A 67 13.86 9.11 -3.42
N ASP A 68 13.52 9.04 -4.70
CA ASP A 68 12.77 10.05 -5.45
C ASP A 68 11.25 9.99 -5.18
N GLN A 69 10.78 9.07 -4.34
CA GLN A 69 9.40 8.94 -3.87
C GLN A 69 9.28 9.06 -2.35
N LEU A 70 10.31 9.59 -1.68
CA LEU A 70 10.30 9.83 -0.24
C LEU A 70 10.15 11.32 0.09
N PHE A 71 9.72 11.61 1.31
CA PHE A 71 9.57 12.95 1.87
C PHE A 71 8.77 13.89 0.95
N PHE A 72 9.37 15.03 0.59
CA PHE A 72 8.74 16.07 -0.24
C PHE A 72 8.69 15.73 -1.74
N MET A 73 9.23 14.58 -2.14
CA MET A 73 9.18 14.10 -3.53
C MET A 73 7.91 13.32 -3.86
N ARG A 74 7.13 12.86 -2.86
CA ARG A 74 5.93 12.04 -3.07
C ARG A 74 4.64 12.87 -3.00
N PRO A 75 3.72 12.79 -3.97
CA PRO A 75 3.72 11.94 -5.18
C PRO A 75 4.68 12.43 -6.26
N VAL A 76 4.96 13.70 -6.29
CA VAL A 76 5.90 14.36 -7.21
C VAL A 76 6.44 15.63 -6.57
N ALA A 77 7.65 16.02 -6.92
CA ALA A 77 8.29 17.23 -6.37
C ALA A 77 7.38 18.47 -6.49
N GLY A 78 7.26 19.21 -5.40
CA GLY A 78 6.41 20.39 -5.29
C GLY A 78 4.95 20.13 -4.86
N TRP A 79 4.47 18.90 -4.90
CA TRP A 79 3.07 18.55 -4.58
C TRP A 79 2.90 17.66 -3.34
N ALA A 80 3.89 17.61 -2.48
CA ALA A 80 3.88 16.79 -1.27
C ALA A 80 2.92 17.30 -0.17
N LYS A 81 2.28 18.46 -0.36
CA LYS A 81 1.37 19.07 0.63
C LYS A 81 -0.11 18.77 0.36
N TYR A 82 -0.39 17.60 -0.20
CA TYR A 82 -1.74 17.05 -0.42
C TYR A 82 -2.63 17.82 -1.41
N ARG A 83 -2.29 19.04 -1.81
CA ARG A 83 -3.00 19.82 -2.84
C ARG A 83 -2.65 19.30 -4.22
N THR A 84 -3.56 19.49 -5.17
CA THR A 84 -3.31 19.23 -6.60
C THR A 84 -3.34 20.53 -7.38
N PRO A 85 -2.92 20.54 -8.66
CA PRO A 85 -3.11 21.71 -9.53
C PRO A 85 -4.55 22.09 -9.77
N ILE A 86 -5.51 21.24 -9.39
CA ILE A 86 -6.95 21.50 -9.53
C ILE A 86 -7.45 22.06 -8.22
N ASP A 87 -8.04 23.26 -8.27
CA ASP A 87 -8.59 23.92 -7.09
C ASP A 87 -9.63 23.06 -6.37
N GLY A 88 -9.47 22.91 -5.06
CA GLY A 88 -10.37 22.14 -4.22
C GLY A 88 -10.18 20.62 -4.28
N LEU A 89 -9.27 20.12 -5.10
CA LEU A 89 -8.93 18.69 -5.16
C LEU A 89 -7.68 18.39 -4.32
N TYR A 90 -7.81 17.40 -3.44
CA TYR A 90 -6.74 16.96 -2.53
C TYR A 90 -6.48 15.46 -2.68
N LEU A 91 -5.25 15.04 -2.40
CA LEU A 91 -4.84 13.64 -2.33
C LEU A 91 -4.58 13.26 -0.88
N CYS A 92 -4.99 12.06 -0.46
CA CYS A 92 -4.85 11.63 0.95
C CYS A 92 -4.51 10.15 1.14
N GLY A 93 -4.22 9.44 0.08
CA GLY A 93 -3.94 7.99 0.10
C GLY A 93 -2.46 7.65 0.21
N SER A 94 -2.16 6.36 0.09
CA SER A 94 -0.79 5.81 0.15
C SER A 94 0.14 6.37 -0.91
N GLY A 95 -0.39 6.93 -2.01
CA GLY A 95 0.38 7.61 -3.04
C GLY A 95 0.93 8.97 -2.62
N THR A 96 0.60 9.50 -1.43
CA THR A 96 1.08 10.80 -0.93
C THR A 96 2.06 10.63 0.23
N HIS A 97 2.77 11.71 0.59
CA HIS A 97 3.64 11.72 1.76
C HIS A 97 2.84 11.40 3.05
N PRO A 98 3.35 10.59 3.99
CA PRO A 98 4.65 9.91 4.01
C PRO A 98 4.67 8.55 3.31
N GLY A 99 3.66 8.17 2.58
CA GLY A 99 3.52 6.89 1.93
C GLY A 99 2.49 6.00 2.59
N GLY A 100 2.39 4.76 2.10
CA GLY A 100 1.46 3.76 2.59
C GLY A 100 1.89 3.14 3.92
N GLY A 101 1.03 2.28 4.43
CA GLY A 101 1.14 1.60 5.70
C GLY A 101 -0.12 1.78 6.53
N VAL A 102 -0.25 1.04 7.64
CA VAL A 102 -1.43 1.12 8.52
C VAL A 102 -1.23 2.23 9.55
N MET A 103 -1.17 3.47 9.11
CA MET A 103 -0.88 4.62 9.97
C MET A 103 -1.86 5.79 9.87
N GLY A 104 -2.64 5.89 8.80
CA GLY A 104 -3.57 7.00 8.56
C GLY A 104 -2.93 8.39 8.39
N ALA A 105 -1.60 8.51 8.38
CA ALA A 105 -0.92 9.80 8.35
C ALA A 105 -1.24 10.65 7.11
N PRO A 106 -1.28 10.11 5.88
CA PRO A 106 -1.66 10.90 4.71
C PRO A 106 -3.05 11.52 4.83
N GLY A 107 -4.04 10.75 5.32
CA GLY A 107 -5.39 11.24 5.54
C GLY A 107 -5.46 12.33 6.60
N HIS A 108 -4.79 12.14 7.74
CA HIS A 108 -4.72 13.14 8.81
C HIS A 108 -4.10 14.45 8.32
N ASN A 109 -2.98 14.37 7.64
CA ASN A 109 -2.28 15.54 7.14
C ASN A 109 -3.08 16.28 6.05
N ALA A 110 -3.69 15.54 5.11
CA ALA A 110 -4.56 16.11 4.10
C ALA A 110 -5.75 16.85 4.72
N ALA A 111 -6.39 16.26 5.74
CA ALA A 111 -7.50 16.90 6.45
C ALA A 111 -7.08 18.22 7.10
N ARG A 112 -5.88 18.33 7.66
CA ARG A 112 -5.36 19.58 8.21
C ARG A 112 -5.18 20.66 7.14
N GLU A 113 -4.65 20.29 5.98
CA GLU A 113 -4.48 21.22 4.85
C GLU A 113 -5.85 21.70 4.32
N ILE A 114 -6.81 20.79 4.15
CA ILE A 114 -8.18 21.11 3.74
C ILE A 114 -8.84 22.08 4.73
N LEU A 115 -8.74 21.82 6.03
CA LEU A 115 -9.32 22.68 7.07
C LEU A 115 -8.63 24.04 7.13
N SER A 116 -7.33 24.11 6.89
CA SER A 116 -6.59 25.37 6.81
C SER A 116 -7.10 26.23 5.65
N ASP A 117 -7.24 25.65 4.45
CA ASP A 117 -7.72 26.34 3.27
C ASP A 117 -9.18 26.78 3.42
N TRP A 118 -9.99 25.94 4.03
CA TRP A 118 -11.39 26.28 4.34
C TRP A 118 -11.51 27.50 5.25
N ARG A 119 -10.69 27.56 6.29
CA ARG A 119 -10.67 28.71 7.22
C ARG A 119 -10.14 29.98 6.54
N GLY A 120 -9.09 29.85 5.72
CA GLY A 120 -8.54 30.96 4.95
C GLY A 120 -9.55 31.58 3.97
N ARG A 121 -10.35 30.75 3.29
CA ARG A 121 -11.41 31.22 2.38
C ARG A 121 -12.57 31.93 3.10
N LYS A 122 -12.82 31.63 4.37
CA LYS A 122 -13.85 32.30 5.17
C LYS A 122 -13.42 33.66 5.69
N LEU A 123 -12.12 33.95 5.68
CA LEU A 123 -11.54 35.19 6.18
C LEU A 123 -11.19 36.17 5.04
N SER A 124 -11.33 35.75 3.78
CA SER A 124 -11.17 36.61 2.60
C SER A 124 -12.52 36.97 1.98
#